data_111d6f8fa95170d0b1315b338a8c863c
#
_entry.id   111d6f8fa95170d0b1315b338a8c863c
#
_cell.length_a   1.000
_cell.length_b   1.000
_cell.length_c   1.000
_cell.angle_alpha   90.00
_cell.angle_beta   90.00
_cell.angle_gamma   90.00
#
_symmetry.space_group_name_H-M   'P 1'
#
loop_
_entity.id
_entity.type
_entity.pdbx_description
1 polymer ?
#
loop_
_entity_poly.entity_id
_entity_poly.type
_entity_poly.pdbx_seq_one_letter_code
_entity_poly.pdbx_strand_id
1 'polypeptide(L)'
;ILGTDIDYEKMVEQGIADKMFISYDSIAEYQLATATNGEIYADKQGVFTGIRECLLKYYPQDVWRRKLAQSIHDFAQYGQSNYARMMARKDYVTARICVGKAMESAMDLVYLLRRTYAPYYKWKRKGLEVLAEKDAGGAFVKGILCTLDELAVLPCQAEAWESVTYDAAEINTEDKCVVLFEKIAATIVKELTAQNLIRGKDTFLEN
;
A
#
# COMPACT_ATOMS: atom_id res chain seq x y z
N ILE A 1 0.23 -20.43 -7.29
CA ILE A 1 -0.82 -21.23 -7.94
C ILE A 1 -1.41 -20.30 -9.00
N LEU A 2 -0.77 -20.29 -10.15
CA LEU A 2 -1.21 -19.63 -11.36
C LEU A 2 -2.34 -20.49 -11.91
N GLY A 3 -3.42 -19.89 -12.41
CA GLY A 3 -4.62 -20.62 -12.84
C GLY A 3 -4.31 -21.79 -13.77
N THR A 4 -5.06 -22.87 -13.61
CA THR A 4 -4.82 -24.22 -14.13
C THR A 4 -4.96 -24.38 -15.66
N ASP A 5 -5.16 -23.31 -16.40
CA ASP A 5 -5.46 -23.38 -17.86
C ASP A 5 -4.32 -22.90 -18.78
N ILE A 6 -3.13 -22.66 -18.23
CA ILE A 6 -1.96 -22.26 -19.03
C ILE A 6 -1.10 -23.51 -19.26
N ASP A 7 -1.08 -23.98 -20.50
CA ASP A 7 -0.19 -25.06 -20.94
C ASP A 7 1.24 -24.54 -21.11
N TYR A 8 1.99 -24.60 -20.01
CA TYR A 8 3.36 -24.08 -19.92
C TYR A 8 4.34 -24.82 -20.83
N GLU A 9 4.13 -26.13 -21.07
CA GLU A 9 4.99 -26.92 -21.95
C GLU A 9 4.88 -26.43 -23.38
N LYS A 10 3.67 -26.15 -23.87
CA LYS A 10 3.43 -25.56 -25.19
C LYS A 10 3.99 -24.16 -25.34
N MET A 11 3.98 -23.35 -24.27
CA MET A 11 4.54 -22.00 -24.30
C MET A 11 6.08 -22.01 -24.42
N VAL A 12 6.74 -22.95 -23.74
CA VAL A 12 8.19 -23.12 -23.83
C VAL A 12 8.61 -23.65 -25.21
N GLU A 13 7.89 -24.64 -25.76
CA GLU A 13 8.17 -25.20 -27.09
C GLU A 13 7.95 -24.19 -28.22
N GLN A 14 7.04 -23.24 -28.07
CA GLN A 14 6.72 -22.23 -29.08
C GLN A 14 7.59 -20.97 -28.99
N GLY A 15 8.61 -20.93 -28.12
CA GLY A 15 9.46 -19.74 -27.94
C GLY A 15 8.70 -18.53 -27.37
N ILE A 16 7.54 -18.76 -26.76
CA ILE A 16 6.68 -17.73 -26.16
C ILE A 16 7.18 -17.34 -24.76
N ALA A 17 8.21 -18.00 -24.23
CA ALA A 17 8.84 -17.67 -22.95
C ALA A 17 9.24 -16.19 -22.83
N ASP A 18 9.60 -15.55 -23.94
CA ASP A 18 9.87 -14.10 -23.99
C ASP A 18 8.62 -13.21 -23.97
N LYS A 19 7.42 -13.80 -24.07
CA LYS A 19 6.13 -13.09 -24.10
C LYS A 19 5.13 -13.62 -23.08
N MET A 20 5.60 -14.02 -21.91
CA MET A 20 4.71 -14.47 -20.85
C MET A 20 3.82 -13.30 -20.40
N PHE A 21 2.53 -13.38 -20.76
CA PHE A 21 1.51 -12.44 -20.31
C PHE A 21 1.09 -12.77 -18.88
N ILE A 22 1.64 -12.04 -17.92
CA ILE A 22 1.18 -12.13 -16.53
C ILE A 22 -0.01 -11.17 -16.39
N SER A 23 -1.19 -11.71 -16.13
CA SER A 23 -2.37 -10.90 -15.78
C SER A 23 -2.28 -10.47 -14.32
N TYR A 24 -1.58 -9.39 -14.05
CA TYR A 24 -1.39 -8.86 -12.69
C TYR A 24 -2.70 -8.47 -11.99
N ASP A 25 -3.77 -8.20 -12.74
CA ASP A 25 -5.07 -7.83 -12.17
C ASP A 25 -5.84 -9.03 -11.59
N SER A 26 -5.53 -10.24 -12.04
CA SER A 26 -6.15 -11.48 -11.56
C SER A 26 -5.37 -12.17 -10.43
N ILE A 27 -4.17 -11.70 -10.12
CA ILE A 27 -3.30 -12.30 -9.11
C ILE A 27 -3.26 -11.41 -7.86
N ALA A 28 -3.61 -12.00 -6.71
CA ALA A 28 -3.49 -11.26 -5.45
C ALA A 28 -2.02 -10.97 -5.13
N GLU A 29 -1.72 -9.75 -4.71
CA GLU A 29 -0.34 -9.25 -4.52
C GLU A 29 0.49 -10.13 -3.58
N TYR A 30 -0.11 -10.65 -2.51
CA TYR A 30 0.60 -11.55 -1.59
C TYR A 30 1.06 -12.87 -2.25
N GLN A 31 0.40 -13.31 -3.33
CA GLN A 31 0.85 -14.47 -4.12
C GLN A 31 2.12 -14.13 -4.91
N LEU A 32 2.18 -12.93 -5.48
CA LEU A 32 3.39 -12.41 -6.13
C LEU A 32 4.53 -12.26 -5.12
N ALA A 33 4.24 -11.74 -3.93
CA ALA A 33 5.20 -11.66 -2.83
C ALA A 33 5.72 -13.06 -2.45
N THR A 34 4.85 -14.06 -2.36
CA THR A 34 5.23 -15.44 -2.03
C THR A 34 6.09 -16.05 -3.12
N ALA A 35 5.75 -15.85 -4.40
CA ALA A 35 6.51 -16.39 -5.53
C ALA A 35 7.90 -15.77 -5.68
N THR A 36 8.09 -14.53 -5.21
CA THR A 36 9.37 -13.80 -5.29
C THR A 36 10.22 -13.89 -4.03
N ASN A 37 9.68 -14.42 -2.93
CA ASN A 37 10.38 -14.57 -1.67
C ASN A 37 11.17 -15.90 -1.59
N GLY A 38 12.20 -15.92 -0.75
CA GLY A 38 13.00 -17.13 -0.48
C GLY A 38 13.91 -17.56 -1.65
N GLU A 39 14.40 -18.79 -1.57
CA GLU A 39 15.32 -19.40 -2.53
C GLU A 39 14.67 -20.57 -3.27
N ILE A 40 15.13 -20.82 -4.49
CA ILE A 40 14.70 -21.99 -5.29
C ILE A 40 15.67 -23.13 -5.03
N TYR A 41 15.21 -24.17 -4.36
CA TYR A 41 16.05 -25.34 -4.04
C TYR A 41 16.14 -26.36 -5.18
N ALA A 42 15.10 -26.46 -6.01
CA ALA A 42 15.09 -27.35 -7.17
C ALA A 42 14.13 -26.85 -8.24
N ASP A 43 14.62 -26.71 -9.47
CA ASP A 43 13.82 -26.39 -10.66
C ASP A 43 14.55 -26.96 -11.90
N LYS A 44 14.39 -28.27 -12.11
CA LYS A 44 15.13 -29.01 -13.13
C LYS A 44 14.84 -28.50 -14.56
N GLN A 45 13.68 -27.93 -14.81
CA GLN A 45 13.27 -27.45 -16.14
C GLN A 45 13.48 -25.93 -16.29
N GLY A 46 13.78 -25.21 -15.21
CA GLY A 46 13.96 -23.75 -15.22
C GLY A 46 12.67 -22.95 -15.40
N VAL A 47 11.51 -23.60 -15.44
CA VAL A 47 10.21 -22.93 -15.71
C VAL A 47 9.85 -21.97 -14.58
N PHE A 48 9.93 -22.43 -13.34
CA PHE A 48 9.62 -21.58 -12.18
C PHE A 48 10.63 -20.45 -12.04
N THR A 49 11.91 -20.73 -12.30
CA THR A 49 12.99 -19.73 -12.31
C THR A 49 12.68 -18.62 -13.32
N GLY A 50 12.31 -18.96 -14.56
CA GLY A 50 11.97 -17.98 -15.58
C GLY A 50 10.76 -17.11 -15.22
N ILE A 51 9.70 -17.72 -14.66
CA ILE A 51 8.53 -16.98 -14.16
C ILE A 51 8.95 -16.02 -13.04
N ARG A 52 9.72 -16.50 -12.07
CA ARG A 52 10.17 -15.69 -10.94
C ARG A 52 11.05 -14.51 -11.39
N GLU A 53 11.94 -14.71 -12.34
CA GLU A 53 12.76 -13.63 -12.92
C GLU A 53 11.91 -12.54 -13.57
N CYS A 54 10.81 -12.91 -14.24
CA CYS A 54 9.84 -11.95 -14.75
C CYS A 54 9.14 -11.18 -13.63
N LEU A 55 8.69 -11.88 -12.57
CA LEU A 55 8.05 -11.24 -11.42
C LEU A 55 9.00 -10.32 -10.66
N LEU A 56 10.28 -10.67 -10.53
CA LEU A 56 11.30 -9.85 -9.87
C LEU A 56 11.56 -8.51 -10.59
N LYS A 57 11.16 -8.36 -11.85
CA LYS A 57 11.17 -7.06 -12.55
C LYS A 57 10.07 -6.13 -12.05
N TYR A 58 9.21 -6.62 -11.16
CA TYR A 58 8.06 -5.93 -10.60
C TYR A 58 6.93 -5.69 -11.62
N TYR A 59 5.93 -4.88 -11.25
CA TYR A 59 4.81 -4.54 -12.12
C TYR A 59 5.25 -3.75 -13.36
N PRO A 60 4.60 -3.95 -14.53
CA PRO A 60 4.65 -2.99 -15.62
C PRO A 60 4.27 -1.59 -15.13
N GLN A 61 4.83 -0.56 -15.77
CA GLN A 61 4.72 0.82 -15.29
C GLN A 61 3.27 1.33 -15.24
N ASP A 62 2.42 0.92 -16.16
CA ASP A 62 0.99 1.26 -16.21
C ASP A 62 0.20 0.60 -15.06
N VAL A 63 0.45 -0.69 -14.83
CA VAL A 63 -0.15 -1.44 -13.70
C VAL A 63 0.27 -0.82 -12.37
N TRP A 64 1.56 -0.55 -12.20
CA TRP A 64 2.07 0.07 -10.99
C TRP A 64 1.45 1.45 -10.73
N ARG A 65 1.39 2.32 -11.76
CA ARG A 65 0.79 3.66 -11.63
C ARG A 65 -0.67 3.58 -11.21
N ARG A 66 -1.44 2.68 -11.82
CA ARG A 66 -2.86 2.48 -11.47
C ARG A 66 -3.02 2.01 -10.03
N LYS A 67 -2.22 1.04 -9.58
CA LYS A 67 -2.25 0.56 -8.19
C LYS A 67 -1.83 1.65 -7.20
N LEU A 68 -0.80 2.43 -7.53
CA LEU A 68 -0.35 3.54 -6.72
C LEU A 68 -1.45 4.60 -6.58
N ALA A 69 -2.07 5.02 -7.69
CA ALA A 69 -3.17 5.98 -7.69
C ALA A 69 -4.37 5.46 -6.88
N GLN A 70 -4.73 4.18 -7.02
CA GLN A 70 -5.80 3.58 -6.22
C GLN A 70 -5.49 3.59 -4.72
N SER A 71 -4.29 3.22 -4.31
CA SER A 71 -3.90 3.22 -2.90
C SER A 71 -3.83 4.64 -2.31
N ILE A 72 -3.43 5.65 -3.11
CA ILE A 72 -3.46 7.06 -2.74
C ILE A 72 -4.91 7.49 -2.50
N HIS A 73 -5.80 7.20 -3.45
CA HIS A 73 -7.23 7.49 -3.35
C HIS A 73 -7.86 6.82 -2.12
N ASP A 74 -7.59 5.54 -1.91
CA ASP A 74 -8.13 4.79 -0.77
C ASP A 74 -7.67 5.39 0.57
N PHE A 75 -6.39 5.76 0.69
CA PHE A 75 -5.90 6.42 1.89
C PHE A 75 -6.60 7.77 2.13
N ALA A 76 -6.73 8.61 1.10
CA ALA A 76 -7.42 9.89 1.20
C ALA A 76 -8.90 9.70 1.60
N GLN A 77 -9.61 8.78 0.94
CA GLN A 77 -10.99 8.49 1.24
C GLN A 77 -11.19 8.00 2.67
N TYR A 78 -10.42 7.02 3.13
CA TYR A 78 -10.60 6.45 4.45
C TYR A 78 -10.03 7.35 5.55
N GLY A 79 -8.81 7.85 5.39
CA GLY A 79 -8.09 8.60 6.43
C GLY A 79 -8.48 10.08 6.47
N GLN A 80 -8.37 10.77 5.34
CA GLN A 80 -8.54 12.23 5.31
C GLN A 80 -10.00 12.70 5.19
N SER A 81 -10.89 11.86 4.63
CA SER A 81 -12.28 12.25 4.33
C SER A 81 -13.30 11.53 5.21
N ASN A 82 -13.43 10.21 5.04
CA ASN A 82 -14.55 9.46 5.64
C ASN A 82 -14.42 9.29 7.15
N TYR A 83 -13.20 9.17 7.70
CA TYR A 83 -13.01 9.08 9.14
C TYR A 83 -13.66 10.26 9.87
N ALA A 84 -13.32 11.48 9.49
CA ALA A 84 -13.85 12.70 10.09
C ALA A 84 -15.38 12.81 9.96
N ARG A 85 -15.91 12.44 8.78
CA ARG A 85 -17.37 12.40 8.54
C ARG A 85 -18.08 11.43 9.48
N MET A 86 -17.50 10.27 9.72
CA MET A 86 -18.10 9.26 10.61
C MET A 86 -18.02 9.68 12.07
N MET A 87 -16.91 10.28 12.50
CA MET A 87 -16.75 10.83 13.83
C MET A 87 -17.77 11.93 14.12
N ALA A 88 -17.95 12.89 13.20
CA ALA A 88 -18.94 13.96 13.33
C ALA A 88 -20.40 13.43 13.38
N ARG A 89 -20.67 12.29 12.72
CA ARG A 89 -21.98 11.60 12.78
C ARG A 89 -22.13 10.69 14.00
N LYS A 90 -21.09 10.58 14.85
CA LYS A 90 -21.02 9.66 16.00
C LYS A 90 -21.13 8.17 15.60
N ASP A 91 -20.83 7.85 14.33
CA ASP A 91 -20.71 6.46 13.86
C ASP A 91 -19.28 5.95 14.09
N TYR A 92 -19.00 5.64 15.35
CA TYR A 92 -17.66 5.22 15.80
C TYR A 92 -17.24 3.84 15.25
N VAL A 93 -18.21 2.98 14.92
CA VAL A 93 -17.93 1.67 14.31
C VAL A 93 -17.33 1.87 12.91
N THR A 94 -18.01 2.65 12.06
CA THR A 94 -17.53 2.94 10.71
C THR A 94 -16.25 3.77 10.77
N ALA A 95 -16.10 4.70 11.71
CA ALA A 95 -14.85 5.43 11.91
C ALA A 95 -13.67 4.49 12.18
N ARG A 96 -13.84 3.46 13.01
CA ARG A 96 -12.80 2.45 13.25
C ARG A 96 -12.47 1.60 12.03
N ILE A 97 -13.45 1.28 11.19
CA ILE A 97 -13.22 0.63 9.91
C ILE A 97 -12.38 1.55 9.00
N CYS A 98 -12.68 2.86 8.97
CA CYS A 98 -11.88 3.83 8.21
C CYS A 98 -10.43 3.87 8.69
N VAL A 99 -10.17 3.89 10.00
CA VAL A 99 -8.81 3.82 10.56
C VAL A 99 -8.07 2.58 10.05
N GLY A 100 -8.68 1.39 10.17
CA GLY A 100 -8.06 0.14 9.74
C GLY A 100 -7.72 0.14 8.25
N LYS A 101 -8.65 0.61 7.40
CA LYS A 101 -8.45 0.70 5.95
C LYS A 101 -7.40 1.74 5.57
N ALA A 102 -7.39 2.92 6.22
CA ALA A 102 -6.36 3.93 5.99
C ALA A 102 -4.96 3.41 6.35
N MET A 103 -4.84 2.70 7.47
CA MET A 103 -3.58 2.06 7.87
C MET A 103 -3.13 1.02 6.84
N GLU A 104 -4.04 0.21 6.33
CA GLU A 104 -3.73 -0.78 5.30
C GLU A 104 -3.26 -0.11 4.00
N SER A 105 -4.00 0.90 3.52
CA SER A 105 -3.63 1.67 2.32
C SER A 105 -2.28 2.38 2.48
N ALA A 106 -1.98 2.92 3.66
CA ALA A 106 -0.68 3.52 3.95
C ALA A 106 0.47 2.50 3.86
N MET A 107 0.26 1.26 4.35
CA MET A 107 1.25 0.19 4.20
C MET A 107 1.43 -0.20 2.73
N ASP A 108 0.33 -0.34 1.97
CA ASP A 108 0.39 -0.68 0.54
C ASP A 108 1.13 0.39 -0.26
N LEU A 109 0.92 1.68 0.06
CA LEU A 109 1.67 2.78 -0.53
C LEU A 109 3.17 2.65 -0.32
N VAL A 110 3.61 2.26 0.87
CA VAL A 110 5.05 2.03 1.13
C VAL A 110 5.59 0.91 0.24
N TYR A 111 4.89 -0.23 0.14
CA TYR A 111 5.29 -1.33 -0.73
C TYR A 111 5.37 -0.91 -2.20
N LEU A 112 4.37 -0.19 -2.70
CA LEU A 112 4.32 0.30 -4.06
C LEU A 112 5.46 1.29 -4.36
N LEU A 113 5.74 2.22 -3.43
CA LEU A 113 6.82 3.21 -3.57
C LEU A 113 8.22 2.57 -3.46
N ARG A 114 8.35 1.44 -2.80
CA ARG A 114 9.59 0.65 -2.71
C ARG A 114 9.68 -0.47 -3.76
N ARG A 115 8.73 -0.52 -4.71
CA ARG A 115 8.71 -1.53 -5.78
C ARG A 115 8.86 -2.95 -5.24
N THR A 116 8.15 -3.25 -4.17
CA THR A 116 8.14 -4.55 -3.50
C THR A 116 6.70 -5.03 -3.40
N TYR A 117 6.43 -6.29 -3.68
CA TYR A 117 5.10 -6.86 -3.52
C TYR A 117 4.71 -6.95 -2.05
N ALA A 118 3.52 -6.45 -1.69
CA ALA A 118 3.01 -6.53 -0.34
C ALA A 118 2.70 -7.99 0.04
N PRO A 119 3.16 -8.48 1.19
CA PRO A 119 2.82 -9.81 1.68
C PRO A 119 1.38 -9.87 2.14
N TYR A 120 0.91 -11.06 2.54
CA TYR A 120 -0.41 -11.26 3.13
C TYR A 120 -0.63 -10.31 4.33
N TYR A 121 -1.84 -9.79 4.52
CA TYR A 121 -2.14 -8.66 5.42
C TYR A 121 -1.51 -8.76 6.81
N LYS A 122 -1.50 -9.95 7.43
CA LYS A 122 -0.93 -10.16 8.78
C LYS A 122 0.61 -10.01 8.84
N TRP A 123 1.26 -9.98 7.69
CA TRP A 123 2.71 -9.83 7.59
C TRP A 123 3.14 -8.44 7.03
N LYS A 124 2.17 -7.60 6.58
CA LYS A 124 2.48 -6.29 5.99
C LYS A 124 3.34 -5.45 6.93
N ARG A 125 2.88 -5.24 8.17
CA ARG A 125 3.66 -4.44 9.14
C ARG A 125 5.06 -5.00 9.40
N LYS A 126 5.18 -6.32 9.59
CA LYS A 126 6.50 -6.96 9.78
C LYS A 126 7.41 -6.82 8.56
N GLY A 127 6.86 -6.93 7.37
CA GLY A 127 7.59 -6.69 6.13
C GLY A 127 8.09 -5.25 5.99
N LEU A 128 7.33 -4.25 6.49
CA LEU A 128 7.80 -2.87 6.53
C LEU A 128 9.00 -2.67 7.46
N GLU A 129 9.11 -3.40 8.57
CA GLU A 129 10.32 -3.37 9.42
C GLU A 129 11.55 -3.82 8.62
N VAL A 130 11.42 -4.91 7.85
CA VAL A 130 12.50 -5.41 6.99
C VAL A 130 12.84 -4.41 5.88
N LEU A 131 11.83 -3.75 5.29
CA LEU A 131 12.06 -2.70 4.31
C LEU A 131 12.77 -1.49 4.91
N ALA A 132 12.41 -1.10 6.14
CA ALA A 132 13.03 0.01 6.85
C ALA A 132 14.52 -0.22 7.16
N GLU A 133 14.92 -1.49 7.36
CA GLU A 133 16.32 -1.86 7.53
C GLU A 133 17.13 -1.77 6.23
N LYS A 134 16.48 -2.06 5.09
CA LYS A 134 17.10 -2.05 3.75
C LYS A 134 17.08 -0.68 3.07
N ASP A 135 16.21 0.23 3.53
CA ASP A 135 15.99 1.53 2.91
C ASP A 135 17.20 2.43 3.17
N ALA A 136 17.95 2.73 2.11
CA ALA A 136 19.11 3.62 2.17
C ALA A 136 18.66 5.03 2.61
N GLY A 137 18.88 5.34 3.89
CA GLY A 137 18.39 6.57 4.51
C GLY A 137 17.13 6.40 5.37
N GLY A 138 16.42 5.28 5.29
CA GLY A 138 15.40 4.73 6.20
C GLY A 138 14.29 5.64 6.75
N ALA A 139 14.33 6.93 6.45
CA ALA A 139 13.48 7.91 7.11
C ALA A 139 12.00 7.80 6.68
N PHE A 140 11.74 7.49 5.41
CA PHE A 140 10.37 7.37 4.91
C PHE A 140 9.64 6.19 5.53
N VAL A 141 10.15 4.98 5.38
CA VAL A 141 9.49 3.76 5.88
C VAL A 141 9.40 3.79 7.40
N LYS A 142 10.46 4.20 8.10
CA LYS A 142 10.46 4.36 9.57
C LYS A 142 9.45 5.40 10.03
N GLY A 143 9.35 6.54 9.33
CA GLY A 143 8.37 7.59 9.64
C GLY A 143 6.94 7.09 9.55
N ILE A 144 6.60 6.35 8.49
CA ILE A 144 5.28 5.74 8.34
C ILE A 144 5.04 4.69 9.44
N LEU A 145 6.00 3.77 9.69
CA LEU A 145 5.88 2.75 10.73
C LEU A 145 5.59 3.36 12.11
N CYS A 146 6.39 4.35 12.55
CA CYS A 146 6.20 5.00 13.83
C CYS A 146 4.80 5.63 13.92
N THR A 147 4.33 6.27 12.85
CA THR A 147 3.00 6.91 12.84
C THR A 147 1.87 5.88 12.84
N LEU A 148 2.05 4.75 12.13
CA LEU A 148 1.08 3.64 12.17
C LEU A 148 1.02 2.98 13.55
N ASP A 149 2.15 2.79 14.23
CA ASP A 149 2.19 2.22 15.57
C ASP A 149 1.53 3.15 16.60
N GLU A 150 1.73 4.47 16.47
CA GLU A 150 1.05 5.48 17.28
C GLU A 150 -0.47 5.45 17.04
N LEU A 151 -0.90 5.43 15.76
CA LEU A 151 -2.31 5.38 15.37
C LEU A 151 -3.02 4.11 15.86
N ALA A 152 -2.34 2.96 15.83
CA ALA A 152 -2.90 1.66 16.19
C ALA A 152 -3.34 1.57 17.66
N VAL A 153 -2.71 2.32 18.56
CA VAL A 153 -2.98 2.29 20.00
C VAL A 153 -3.89 3.44 20.47
N LEU A 154 -4.27 4.36 19.56
CA LEU A 154 -5.14 5.47 19.96
C LEU A 154 -6.54 4.99 20.35
N PRO A 155 -7.09 5.49 21.48
CA PRO A 155 -8.50 5.29 21.81
C PRO A 155 -9.41 6.02 20.81
N CYS A 156 -10.72 5.81 20.94
CA CYS A 156 -11.70 6.60 20.20
C CYS A 156 -11.61 8.08 20.63
N GLN A 157 -11.54 8.98 19.67
CA GLN A 157 -11.41 10.43 19.90
C GLN A 157 -12.80 11.12 19.95
N ALA A 158 -13.80 10.47 20.56
CA ALA A 158 -15.19 10.95 20.57
C ALA A 158 -15.35 12.37 21.15
N GLU A 159 -14.59 12.69 22.20
CA GLU A 159 -14.63 14.00 22.88
C GLU A 159 -14.25 15.15 21.93
N ALA A 160 -13.29 14.92 21.03
CA ALA A 160 -12.87 15.93 20.04
C ALA A 160 -13.98 16.27 19.00
N TRP A 161 -15.10 15.53 19.02
CA TRP A 161 -16.20 15.67 18.06
C TRP A 161 -17.56 16.00 18.72
N GLU A 162 -17.60 16.28 20.02
CA GLU A 162 -18.88 16.51 20.73
C GLU A 162 -19.64 17.72 20.19
N SER A 163 -18.93 18.81 19.88
CA SER A 163 -19.49 20.08 19.40
C SER A 163 -19.04 20.47 18.00
N VAL A 164 -18.34 19.58 17.29
CA VAL A 164 -17.79 19.87 15.95
C VAL A 164 -18.77 19.40 14.87
N THR A 165 -19.11 20.32 13.97
CA THR A 165 -19.78 19.98 12.70
C THR A 165 -18.72 19.72 11.65
N TYR A 166 -18.88 18.66 10.88
CA TYR A 166 -17.92 18.33 9.81
C TYR A 166 -17.93 19.43 8.75
N ASP A 167 -16.76 19.97 8.47
CA ASP A 167 -16.47 20.80 7.32
C ASP A 167 -15.28 20.19 6.56
N ALA A 168 -15.43 19.97 5.25
CA ALA A 168 -14.37 19.40 4.43
C ALA A 168 -13.15 20.33 4.26
N ALA A 169 -13.34 21.64 4.47
CA ALA A 169 -12.29 22.64 4.39
C ALA A 169 -11.50 22.81 5.69
N GLU A 170 -11.99 22.24 6.81
CA GLU A 170 -11.40 22.40 8.13
C GLU A 170 -10.92 21.08 8.70
N ILE A 171 -9.64 21.04 9.10
CA ILE A 171 -9.03 19.88 9.75
C ILE A 171 -9.23 19.99 11.27
N ASN A 172 -9.94 19.03 11.87
CA ASN A 172 -10.06 18.96 13.33
C ASN A 172 -8.76 18.47 13.96
N THR A 173 -7.91 19.41 14.38
CA THR A 173 -6.61 19.13 15.00
C THR A 173 -6.68 18.63 16.44
N GLU A 174 -7.83 18.69 17.09
CA GLU A 174 -8.04 18.12 18.43
C GLU A 174 -8.14 16.58 18.37
N ASP A 175 -8.52 16.04 17.21
CA ASP A 175 -8.51 14.59 16.99
C ASP A 175 -7.12 14.11 16.56
N LYS A 176 -6.47 13.34 17.42
CA LYS A 176 -5.14 12.80 17.17
C LYS A 176 -5.08 11.85 15.96
N CYS A 177 -6.17 11.13 15.64
CA CYS A 177 -6.20 10.28 14.43
C CYS A 177 -6.11 11.15 13.19
N VAL A 178 -6.84 12.26 13.12
CA VAL A 178 -6.77 13.22 12.01
C VAL A 178 -5.36 13.77 11.85
N VAL A 179 -4.75 14.21 12.95
CA VAL A 179 -3.35 14.73 12.92
C VAL A 179 -2.37 13.67 12.39
N LEU A 180 -2.54 12.40 12.78
CA LEU A 180 -1.66 11.34 12.31
C LEU A 180 -1.91 10.97 10.83
N PHE A 181 -3.15 11.03 10.35
CA PHE A 181 -3.43 10.85 8.92
C PHE A 181 -2.77 11.95 8.09
N GLU A 182 -2.85 13.21 8.51
CA GLU A 182 -2.16 14.32 7.83
C GLU A 182 -0.64 14.17 7.88
N LYS A 183 -0.07 13.68 8.96
CA LYS A 183 1.35 13.37 9.07
C LYS A 183 1.78 12.26 8.10
N ILE A 184 0.96 11.21 7.94
CA ILE A 184 1.18 10.15 6.94
C ILE A 184 1.10 10.75 5.53
N ALA A 185 0.04 11.52 5.22
CA ALA A 185 -0.15 12.17 3.93
C ALA A 185 1.05 13.05 3.55
N ALA A 186 1.48 13.92 4.44
CA ALA A 186 2.65 14.78 4.23
C ALA A 186 3.94 13.98 3.96
N THR A 187 4.11 12.84 4.66
CA THR A 187 5.25 11.95 4.46
C THR A 187 5.20 11.27 3.09
N ILE A 188 4.01 10.84 2.64
CA ILE A 188 3.77 10.25 1.32
C ILE A 188 4.01 11.30 0.22
N VAL A 189 3.45 12.51 0.33
CA VAL A 189 3.64 13.60 -0.64
C VAL A 189 5.12 13.95 -0.80
N LYS A 190 5.86 14.01 0.30
CA LYS A 190 7.31 14.23 0.26
C LYS A 190 8.03 13.15 -0.53
N GLU A 191 7.68 11.89 -0.34
CA GLU A 191 8.28 10.76 -1.06
C GLU A 191 7.89 10.75 -2.54
N LEU A 192 6.60 11.00 -2.86
CA LEU A 192 6.13 11.12 -4.24
C LEU A 192 6.86 12.25 -5.00
N THR A 193 7.07 13.38 -4.33
CA THR A 193 7.82 14.52 -4.88
C THR A 193 9.29 14.15 -5.10
N ALA A 194 9.92 13.48 -4.15
CA ALA A 194 11.31 13.02 -4.26
C ALA A 194 11.52 12.04 -5.43
N GLN A 195 10.50 11.24 -5.73
CA GLN A 195 10.51 10.32 -6.88
C GLN A 195 10.02 10.98 -8.20
N ASN A 196 9.73 12.29 -8.21
CA ASN A 196 9.19 13.02 -9.36
C ASN A 196 7.86 12.45 -9.90
N LEU A 197 7.01 11.90 -9.04
CA LEU A 197 5.73 11.32 -9.40
C LEU A 197 4.60 12.35 -9.40
N ILE A 198 4.75 13.42 -8.61
CA ILE A 198 3.82 14.55 -8.52
C ILE A 198 4.58 15.86 -8.61
N ARG A 199 3.88 16.93 -9.01
CA ARG A 199 4.42 18.30 -9.06
C ARG A 199 3.89 19.20 -7.95
N GLY A 200 2.76 18.84 -7.34
CA GLY A 200 2.12 19.57 -6.26
C GLY A 200 2.76 19.29 -4.90
N LYS A 201 2.39 20.13 -3.91
CA LYS A 201 2.75 19.95 -2.50
C LYS A 201 1.51 19.83 -1.62
N ASP A 202 0.33 19.70 -2.22
CA ASP A 202 -0.91 19.51 -1.51
C ASP A 202 -0.88 18.17 -0.76
N THR A 203 -1.22 18.20 0.50
CA THR A 203 -1.27 16.99 1.34
C THR A 203 -2.63 16.31 1.31
N PHE A 204 -3.66 16.96 0.75
CA PHE A 204 -4.92 16.28 0.46
C PHE A 204 -4.75 15.39 -0.78
N LEU A 205 -4.59 14.12 -0.55
CA LEU A 205 -4.13 13.17 -1.57
C LEU A 205 -5.18 12.84 -2.65
N GLU A 206 -6.40 13.37 -2.55
CA GLU A 206 -7.46 13.21 -3.54
C GLU A 206 -7.37 14.25 -4.69
N ASN A 207 -6.58 15.32 -4.51
CA ASN A 207 -6.30 16.36 -5.51
C ASN A 207 -5.12 15.91 -6.40
#